data_641b249fbeef731a87ba0f0d8c3a670f
#
_entry.id   641b249fbeef731a87ba0f0d8c3a670f
#
_cell.length_a   1.000
_cell.length_b   1.000
_cell.length_c   1.000
_cell.angle_alpha   90.00
_cell.angle_beta   90.00
_cell.angle_gamma   90.00
#
_symmetry.space_group_name_H-M   'P 1'
#
loop_
_entity.id
_entity.type
_entity.pdbx_description
1 polymer ?
#
loop_
_entity_poly.entity_id
_entity_poly.type
_entity_poly.pdbx_seq_one_letter_code
_entity_poly.pdbx_strand_id
1 'polypeptide(L)'
;MIRRIIPAFLVLLMLLAVSGPALTEETIMEEIIIPGPNGDIYGVLKTPASGSPVPLVILSHGFGGNHTFCQAAADRFAANGFAAYSYDFCGGGFGSRSSGTMMDMSVLTEAADLNAVIDLFKADPRFSCILLWGASQGGFVSAYVSASRPDDIRAAVLEFPAIVLQDDSEARRQADGTFPETVSIMGVKVSRMYDEDATSFDLYDMLPQYPGPVLILHGDKDPIVPLRYSEKAAETFPNAQLIVYPGQGHGFTGTAAQQALDAETAFLLEACGTGAAE
;
A
#
# COMPACT_ATOMS: atom_id res chain seq x y z
N MET A 1 -44.29 -13.03 -32.52
CA MET A 1 -43.18 -12.74 -31.60
C MET A 1 -43.48 -11.41 -30.91
N ILE A 2 -43.99 -11.49 -29.69
CA ILE A 2 -44.38 -10.31 -28.89
C ILE A 2 -43.24 -10.04 -27.90
N ARG A 3 -42.49 -8.94 -28.10
CA ARG A 3 -41.49 -8.46 -27.14
C ARG A 3 -42.23 -7.79 -25.97
N ARG A 4 -42.10 -8.37 -24.79
CA ARG A 4 -42.53 -7.74 -23.54
C ARG A 4 -41.46 -6.73 -23.10
N ILE A 5 -41.89 -5.46 -23.05
CA ILE A 5 -41.13 -4.37 -22.43
C ILE A 5 -41.46 -4.39 -20.94
N ILE A 6 -40.44 -4.57 -20.08
CA ILE A 6 -40.58 -4.45 -18.62
C ILE A 6 -40.24 -3.00 -18.25
N PRO A 7 -41.11 -2.26 -17.56
CA PRO A 7 -40.81 -0.90 -17.14
C PRO A 7 -39.83 -0.92 -15.95
N ALA A 8 -38.81 -0.06 -16.02
CA ALA A 8 -37.87 0.17 -14.94
C ALA A 8 -38.59 0.83 -13.75
N PHE A 9 -38.68 0.14 -12.63
CA PHE A 9 -39.11 0.71 -11.37
C PHE A 9 -37.95 1.50 -10.76
N LEU A 10 -38.13 2.82 -10.64
CA LEU A 10 -37.25 3.72 -9.92
C LEU A 10 -37.50 3.50 -8.41
N VAL A 11 -36.62 2.78 -7.74
CA VAL A 11 -36.63 2.67 -6.28
C VAL A 11 -35.92 3.89 -5.72
N LEU A 12 -36.69 4.85 -5.22
CA LEU A 12 -36.19 6.00 -4.46
C LEU A 12 -35.85 5.53 -3.04
N LEU A 13 -34.58 5.20 -2.76
CA LEU A 13 -34.10 4.92 -1.42
C LEU A 13 -33.98 6.25 -0.67
N MET A 14 -34.91 6.53 0.26
CA MET A 14 -34.73 7.59 1.25
C MET A 14 -33.71 7.11 2.30
N LEU A 15 -32.47 7.57 2.18
CA LEU A 15 -31.48 7.50 3.26
C LEU A 15 -31.91 8.46 4.37
N LEU A 16 -32.49 7.92 5.43
CA LEU A 16 -32.59 8.61 6.71
C LEU A 16 -31.19 8.66 7.34
N ALA A 17 -30.50 9.79 7.18
CA ALA A 17 -29.29 10.07 7.92
C ALA A 17 -29.63 10.21 9.41
N VAL A 18 -29.41 9.17 10.20
CA VAL A 18 -29.34 9.26 11.64
C VAL A 18 -27.96 9.85 11.99
N SER A 19 -27.89 11.17 12.10
CA SER A 19 -26.72 11.87 12.64
C SER A 19 -26.71 11.69 14.17
N GLY A 20 -26.16 10.57 14.64
CA GLY A 20 -25.66 10.47 16.01
C GLY A 20 -24.36 11.31 16.12
N PRO A 21 -24.03 11.86 17.29
CA PRO A 21 -22.73 12.50 17.48
C PRO A 21 -21.65 11.44 17.20
N ALA A 22 -20.78 11.69 16.22
CA ALA A 22 -19.57 10.90 16.03
C ALA A 22 -18.76 11.04 17.32
N LEU A 23 -18.75 9.99 18.13
CA LEU A 23 -17.74 9.86 19.18
C LEU A 23 -16.42 9.77 18.42
N THR A 24 -15.63 10.83 18.45
CA THR A 24 -14.24 10.78 18.05
C THR A 24 -13.56 9.88 19.08
N GLU A 25 -13.39 8.59 18.75
CA GLU A 25 -12.60 7.69 19.58
C GLU A 25 -11.21 8.32 19.72
N GLU A 26 -10.75 8.43 20.97
CA GLU A 26 -9.43 8.97 21.27
C GLU A 26 -8.39 8.05 20.63
N THR A 27 -7.50 8.60 19.80
CA THR A 27 -6.44 7.84 19.13
C THR A 27 -5.16 7.99 19.95
N ILE A 28 -4.60 6.87 20.36
CA ILE A 28 -3.30 6.81 21.03
C ILE A 28 -2.20 6.80 19.95
N MET A 29 -1.20 7.67 20.10
CA MET A 29 -0.03 7.71 19.24
C MET A 29 1.21 7.23 19.96
N GLU A 30 1.97 6.31 19.33
CA GLU A 30 3.22 5.78 19.83
C GLU A 30 4.31 5.89 18.75
N GLU A 31 5.47 6.48 19.09
CA GLU A 31 6.67 6.35 18.26
C GLU A 31 7.34 5.01 18.58
N ILE A 32 7.65 4.22 17.56
CA ILE A 32 8.22 2.89 17.72
C ILE A 32 9.48 2.80 16.88
N ILE A 33 10.55 2.26 17.46
CA ILE A 33 11.78 1.89 16.77
C ILE A 33 11.88 0.38 16.77
N ILE A 34 11.95 -0.21 15.58
CA ILE A 34 12.04 -1.66 15.38
C ILE A 34 13.45 -1.98 14.88
N PRO A 35 14.22 -2.79 15.61
CA PRO A 35 15.47 -3.32 15.08
C PRO A 35 15.19 -4.21 13.86
N GLY A 36 15.70 -3.81 12.70
CA GLY A 36 15.52 -4.52 11.44
C GLY A 36 16.85 -5.01 10.85
N PRO A 37 16.79 -5.76 9.74
CA PRO A 37 17.98 -6.30 9.09
C PRO A 37 18.89 -5.21 8.46
N ASN A 38 18.32 -4.06 8.11
CA ASN A 38 19.04 -2.94 7.51
C ASN A 38 19.32 -1.81 8.51
N GLY A 39 19.01 -2.01 9.79
CA GLY A 39 19.18 -1.04 10.88
C GLY A 39 17.86 -0.76 11.59
N ASP A 40 17.84 0.33 12.36
CA ASP A 40 16.65 0.72 13.12
C ASP A 40 15.57 1.31 12.20
N ILE A 41 14.35 0.78 12.29
CA ILE A 41 13.17 1.21 11.53
C ILE A 41 12.33 2.08 12.47
N TYR A 42 12.20 3.36 12.14
CA TYR A 42 11.36 4.30 12.86
C TYR A 42 9.95 4.31 12.28
N GLY A 43 8.93 4.38 13.13
CA GLY A 43 7.56 4.57 12.71
C GLY A 43 6.64 5.12 13.78
N VAL A 44 5.41 5.45 13.38
CA VAL A 44 4.35 5.99 14.23
C VAL A 44 3.15 5.06 14.17
N LEU A 45 2.78 4.53 15.31
CA LEU A 45 1.57 3.71 15.49
C LEU A 45 0.45 4.58 16.02
N LYS A 46 -0.69 4.53 15.36
CA LYS A 46 -1.97 5.12 15.80
C LYS A 46 -2.93 3.99 16.13
N THR A 47 -3.42 3.95 17.38
CA THR A 47 -4.32 2.88 17.84
C THR A 47 -5.59 3.49 18.41
N PRO A 48 -6.80 3.04 18.00
CA PRO A 48 -8.04 3.42 18.65
C PRO A 48 -8.04 3.00 20.13
N ALA A 49 -8.62 3.81 21.01
CA ALA A 49 -8.68 3.52 22.45
C ALA A 49 -9.72 2.43 22.83
N SER A 50 -10.07 1.54 21.89
CA SER A 50 -11.19 0.58 22.03
C SER A 50 -10.96 -0.57 23.04
N GLY A 51 -9.73 -0.83 23.46
CA GLY A 51 -9.38 -1.90 24.40
C GLY A 51 -9.59 -3.35 23.91
N SER A 52 -10.03 -3.55 22.65
CA SER A 52 -10.20 -4.85 21.99
C SER A 52 -9.14 -5.02 20.90
N PRO A 53 -8.75 -6.25 20.54
CA PRO A 53 -7.89 -6.46 19.37
C PRO A 53 -8.51 -5.84 18.11
N VAL A 54 -7.75 -4.96 17.45
CA VAL A 54 -8.18 -4.29 16.22
C VAL A 54 -7.33 -4.75 15.02
N PRO A 55 -7.81 -4.67 13.77
CA PRO A 55 -6.99 -4.90 12.61
C PRO A 55 -5.90 -3.83 12.51
N LEU A 56 -4.68 -4.20 12.09
CA LEU A 56 -3.56 -3.29 11.87
C LEU A 56 -3.31 -3.09 10.37
N VAL A 57 -3.31 -1.85 9.92
CA VAL A 57 -2.83 -1.47 8.59
C VAL A 57 -1.39 -1.00 8.70
N ILE A 58 -0.46 -1.64 8.00
CA ILE A 58 0.93 -1.23 7.86
C ILE A 58 1.06 -0.44 6.56
N LEU A 59 1.54 0.81 6.65
CA LEU A 59 1.57 1.75 5.53
C LEU A 59 3.01 2.00 5.05
N SER A 60 3.26 1.66 3.78
CA SER A 60 4.55 1.75 3.10
C SER A 60 4.58 2.93 2.12
N HIS A 61 5.48 3.89 2.34
CA HIS A 61 5.65 5.07 1.48
C HIS A 61 6.37 4.74 0.16
N GLY A 62 6.26 5.63 -0.83
CA GLY A 62 6.98 5.53 -2.11
C GLY A 62 8.43 6.00 -2.04
N PHE A 63 9.14 5.87 -3.18
CA PHE A 63 10.53 6.29 -3.36
C PHE A 63 10.77 7.72 -2.88
N GLY A 64 11.78 7.91 -2.03
CA GLY A 64 12.15 9.22 -1.49
C GLY A 64 11.19 9.78 -0.44
N GLY A 65 10.14 9.04 -0.06
CA GLY A 65 9.16 9.41 0.97
C GLY A 65 9.62 9.10 2.39
N ASN A 66 8.69 9.25 3.33
CA ASN A 66 8.82 8.86 4.73
C ASN A 66 7.42 8.64 5.32
N HIS A 67 7.32 8.24 6.59
CA HIS A 67 6.04 7.97 7.29
C HIS A 67 5.00 9.09 7.18
N THR A 68 5.42 10.37 7.04
CA THR A 68 4.48 11.48 6.96
C THR A 68 3.68 11.50 5.66
N PHE A 69 4.20 10.87 4.60
CA PHE A 69 3.47 10.69 3.35
C PHE A 69 2.18 9.88 3.54
N CYS A 70 2.21 8.91 4.44
CA CYS A 70 1.07 8.03 4.73
C CYS A 70 0.08 8.62 5.74
N GLN A 71 0.31 9.84 6.26
CA GLN A 71 -0.44 10.38 7.39
C GLN A 71 -1.94 10.48 7.13
N ALA A 72 -2.36 10.94 5.95
CA ALA A 72 -3.78 11.09 5.63
C ALA A 72 -4.53 9.74 5.65
N ALA A 73 -3.91 8.70 5.09
CA ALA A 73 -4.46 7.34 5.11
C ALA A 73 -4.46 6.78 6.54
N ALA A 74 -3.36 6.94 7.29
CA ALA A 74 -3.26 6.49 8.68
C ALA A 74 -4.32 7.14 9.58
N ASP A 75 -4.57 8.46 9.43
CA ASP A 75 -5.60 9.17 10.16
C ASP A 75 -7.00 8.68 9.79
N ARG A 76 -7.26 8.45 8.50
CA ARG A 76 -8.54 7.92 8.03
C ARG A 76 -8.79 6.52 8.57
N PHE A 77 -7.82 5.63 8.52
CA PHE A 77 -7.96 4.26 9.00
C PHE A 77 -8.14 4.21 10.52
N ALA A 78 -7.35 5.00 11.28
CA ALA A 78 -7.51 5.10 12.73
C ALA A 78 -8.90 5.61 13.14
N ALA A 79 -9.44 6.60 12.43
CA ALA A 79 -10.80 7.11 12.65
C ALA A 79 -11.91 6.10 12.30
N ASN A 80 -11.59 5.00 11.62
CA ASN A 80 -12.51 3.93 11.24
C ASN A 80 -12.24 2.60 11.96
N GLY A 81 -11.55 2.65 13.12
CA GLY A 81 -11.39 1.51 14.02
C GLY A 81 -10.21 0.59 13.69
N PHE A 82 -9.32 0.96 12.78
CA PHE A 82 -8.06 0.26 12.53
C PHE A 82 -6.94 0.83 13.40
N ALA A 83 -5.98 0.00 13.77
CA ALA A 83 -4.65 0.52 14.08
C ALA A 83 -3.93 0.82 12.76
N ALA A 84 -3.08 1.84 12.75
CA ALA A 84 -2.34 2.27 11.56
C ALA A 84 -0.88 2.53 11.92
N TYR A 85 0.03 1.79 11.31
CA TYR A 85 1.47 1.97 11.49
C TYR A 85 2.11 2.49 10.21
N SER A 86 2.56 3.73 10.23
CA SER A 86 3.35 4.33 9.16
C SER A 86 4.81 4.43 9.58
N TYR A 87 5.74 4.02 8.74
CA TYR A 87 7.14 3.92 9.07
C TYR A 87 8.03 4.44 7.93
N ASP A 88 9.30 4.67 8.26
CA ASP A 88 10.33 5.01 7.30
C ASP A 88 11.09 3.74 6.93
N PHE A 89 11.20 3.42 5.65
CA PHE A 89 12.15 2.40 5.20
C PHE A 89 13.58 2.80 5.50
N CYS A 90 14.45 1.85 5.84
CA CYS A 90 15.87 2.08 5.99
C CYS A 90 16.48 2.57 4.66
N GLY A 91 17.04 3.78 4.68
CA GLY A 91 17.55 4.43 3.47
C GLY A 91 16.48 4.86 2.46
N GLY A 92 15.19 4.68 2.74
CA GLY A 92 14.10 4.81 1.77
C GLY A 92 13.70 6.23 1.40
N GLY A 93 14.14 7.29 2.13
CA GLY A 93 13.64 8.61 1.80
C GLY A 93 14.25 9.81 2.48
N PHE A 94 13.81 10.99 2.03
CA PHE A 94 14.20 12.26 2.59
C PHE A 94 13.53 12.50 3.93
N GLY A 95 14.31 12.94 4.93
CA GLY A 95 13.79 13.19 6.27
C GLY A 95 13.41 11.91 7.02
N SER A 96 13.83 10.74 6.54
CA SER A 96 13.73 9.48 7.26
C SER A 96 14.43 9.56 8.61
N ARG A 97 13.82 8.94 9.61
CA ARG A 97 14.38 8.76 10.96
C ARG A 97 14.91 7.32 11.14
N SER A 98 14.72 6.47 10.13
CA SER A 98 15.31 5.13 10.06
C SER A 98 16.77 5.18 9.64
N SER A 99 17.49 4.09 9.87
CA SER A 99 18.91 3.93 9.51
C SER A 99 19.13 3.94 7.99
N GLY A 100 20.40 4.10 7.58
CA GLY A 100 20.83 3.97 6.18
C GLY A 100 20.67 5.23 5.35
N THR A 101 21.03 5.11 4.09
CA THR A 101 20.94 6.16 3.06
C THR A 101 20.33 5.61 1.80
N MET A 102 19.91 6.48 0.86
CA MET A 102 19.36 6.05 -0.44
C MET A 102 20.36 5.22 -1.27
N MET A 103 21.65 5.21 -0.91
CA MET A 103 22.68 4.33 -1.51
C MET A 103 22.60 2.88 -1.01
N ASP A 104 21.95 2.65 0.13
CA ASP A 104 21.82 1.35 0.78
C ASP A 104 20.45 0.72 0.57
N MET A 105 19.57 1.38 -0.23
CA MET A 105 18.18 1.00 -0.41
C MET A 105 17.97 0.27 -1.74
N SER A 106 17.12 -0.75 -1.70
CA SER A 106 16.50 -1.44 -2.84
C SER A 106 15.11 -1.94 -2.47
N VAL A 107 14.34 -2.43 -3.44
CA VAL A 107 13.04 -3.04 -3.18
C VAL A 107 13.12 -4.27 -2.28
N LEU A 108 14.25 -5.00 -2.27
CA LEU A 108 14.44 -6.16 -1.40
C LEU A 108 14.85 -5.76 0.00
N THR A 109 15.65 -4.68 0.18
CA THR A 109 15.93 -4.14 1.52
C THR A 109 14.67 -3.57 2.15
N GLU A 110 13.82 -2.86 1.39
CA GLU A 110 12.53 -2.37 1.86
C GLU A 110 11.56 -3.52 2.20
N ALA A 111 11.56 -4.60 1.41
CA ALA A 111 10.78 -5.80 1.73
C ALA A 111 11.27 -6.48 3.02
N ALA A 112 12.57 -6.47 3.27
CA ALA A 112 13.13 -6.99 4.51
C ALA A 112 12.73 -6.15 5.73
N ASP A 113 12.67 -4.81 5.60
CA ASP A 113 12.17 -3.92 6.63
C ASP A 113 10.67 -4.17 6.91
N LEU A 114 9.85 -4.27 5.86
CA LEU A 114 8.42 -4.57 6.01
C LEU A 114 8.21 -5.94 6.68
N ASN A 115 9.02 -6.94 6.36
CA ASN A 115 8.99 -8.24 7.03
C ASN A 115 9.27 -8.13 8.52
N ALA A 116 10.27 -7.35 8.93
CA ALA A 116 10.58 -7.12 10.36
C ALA A 116 9.43 -6.42 11.09
N VAL A 117 8.79 -5.44 10.44
CA VAL A 117 7.58 -4.77 10.96
C VAL A 117 6.43 -5.76 11.14
N ILE A 118 6.16 -6.60 10.14
CA ILE A 118 5.11 -7.63 10.21
C ILE A 118 5.40 -8.61 11.34
N ASP A 119 6.64 -9.09 11.48
CA ASP A 119 7.01 -10.08 12.50
C ASP A 119 6.81 -9.54 13.93
N LEU A 120 7.11 -8.25 14.16
CA LEU A 120 6.84 -7.61 15.44
C LEU A 120 5.34 -7.58 15.73
N PHE A 121 4.55 -7.04 14.82
CA PHE A 121 3.13 -6.79 15.08
C PHE A 121 2.26 -8.05 15.00
N LYS A 122 2.66 -9.07 14.23
CA LYS A 122 2.00 -10.37 14.21
C LYS A 122 2.00 -11.06 15.59
N ALA A 123 3.03 -10.79 16.40
CA ALA A 123 3.14 -11.33 17.76
C ALA A 123 2.41 -10.48 18.82
N ASP A 124 1.93 -9.28 18.47
CA ASP A 124 1.28 -8.36 19.41
C ASP A 124 -0.23 -8.67 19.53
N PRO A 125 -0.72 -9.07 20.73
CA PRO A 125 -2.11 -9.43 20.93
C PRO A 125 -3.10 -8.24 20.78
N ARG A 126 -2.62 -7.02 20.65
CA ARG A 126 -3.47 -5.85 20.36
C ARG A 126 -4.06 -5.90 18.94
N PHE A 127 -3.48 -6.71 18.04
CA PHE A 127 -3.90 -6.74 16.64
C PHE A 127 -4.50 -8.08 16.25
N SER A 128 -5.67 -8.02 15.60
CA SER A 128 -6.43 -9.21 15.18
C SER A 128 -5.96 -9.79 13.85
N CYS A 129 -5.46 -8.96 12.95
CA CYS A 129 -4.87 -9.33 11.65
C CYS A 129 -4.02 -8.17 11.12
N ILE A 130 -3.21 -8.48 10.09
CA ILE A 130 -2.37 -7.51 9.38
C ILE A 130 -2.91 -7.26 7.99
N LEU A 131 -2.99 -5.99 7.65
CA LEU A 131 -3.37 -5.44 6.36
C LEU A 131 -2.20 -4.60 5.84
N LEU A 132 -1.95 -4.62 4.53
CA LEU A 132 -0.93 -3.77 3.93
C LEU A 132 -1.58 -2.64 3.12
N TRP A 133 -0.99 -1.47 3.21
CA TRP A 133 -1.23 -0.35 2.31
C TRP A 133 0.12 0.12 1.77
N GLY A 134 0.23 0.36 0.49
CA GLY A 134 1.47 0.86 -0.10
C GLY A 134 1.24 1.72 -1.32
N ALA A 135 2.00 2.81 -1.43
CA ALA A 135 1.94 3.71 -2.57
C ALA A 135 3.23 3.65 -3.40
N SER A 136 3.12 3.66 -4.73
CA SER A 136 4.25 3.70 -5.65
C SER A 136 5.24 2.55 -5.38
N GLN A 137 6.51 2.82 -5.04
CA GLN A 137 7.49 1.81 -4.65
C GLN A 137 7.04 1.02 -3.41
N GLY A 138 6.44 1.68 -2.40
CA GLY A 138 5.82 0.98 -1.26
C GLY A 138 4.68 0.05 -1.68
N GLY A 139 3.95 0.38 -2.75
CA GLY A 139 2.96 -0.50 -3.38
C GLY A 139 3.58 -1.72 -4.04
N PHE A 140 4.72 -1.56 -4.72
CA PHE A 140 5.52 -2.67 -5.25
C PHE A 140 5.98 -3.61 -4.12
N VAL A 141 6.57 -3.04 -3.06
CA VAL A 141 7.06 -3.80 -1.89
C VAL A 141 5.92 -4.52 -1.17
N SER A 142 4.77 -3.86 -1.00
CA SER A 142 3.58 -4.47 -0.38
C SER A 142 3.04 -5.63 -1.22
N ALA A 143 3.03 -5.51 -2.56
CA ALA A 143 2.64 -6.59 -3.47
C ALA A 143 3.60 -7.79 -3.36
N TYR A 144 4.92 -7.53 -3.37
CA TYR A 144 5.95 -8.55 -3.20
C TYR A 144 5.81 -9.30 -1.87
N VAL A 145 5.66 -8.56 -0.77
CA VAL A 145 5.54 -9.17 0.57
C VAL A 145 4.24 -9.93 0.73
N SER A 146 3.12 -9.42 0.19
CA SER A 146 1.84 -10.16 0.18
C SER A 146 1.98 -11.52 -0.51
N ALA A 147 2.67 -11.54 -1.67
CA ALA A 147 2.91 -12.78 -2.41
C ALA A 147 3.89 -13.74 -1.71
N SER A 148 4.87 -13.19 -0.96
CA SER A 148 5.86 -13.97 -0.24
C SER A 148 5.36 -14.51 1.11
N ARG A 149 4.33 -13.85 1.69
CA ARG A 149 3.75 -14.16 3.02
C ARG A 149 2.22 -14.22 2.98
N PRO A 150 1.62 -15.04 2.10
CA PRO A 150 0.18 -15.01 1.85
C PRO A 150 -0.66 -15.33 3.09
N ASP A 151 -0.14 -16.14 4.01
CA ASP A 151 -0.86 -16.54 5.23
C ASP A 151 -0.84 -15.47 6.33
N ASP A 152 0.05 -14.49 6.25
CA ASP A 152 0.22 -13.47 7.26
C ASP A 152 -0.59 -12.19 6.95
N ILE A 153 -0.99 -12.00 5.70
CA ILE A 153 -1.62 -10.77 5.22
C ILE A 153 -3.08 -11.02 4.90
N ARG A 154 -3.98 -10.28 5.55
CA ARG A 154 -5.43 -10.41 5.36
C ARG A 154 -5.90 -9.78 4.05
N ALA A 155 -5.41 -8.59 3.71
CA ALA A 155 -5.71 -7.87 2.47
C ALA A 155 -4.62 -6.84 2.16
N ALA A 156 -4.54 -6.40 0.91
CA ALA A 156 -3.61 -5.36 0.48
C ALA A 156 -4.31 -4.25 -0.34
N VAL A 157 -3.94 -3.00 -0.05
CA VAL A 157 -4.29 -1.81 -0.83
C VAL A 157 -3.03 -1.29 -1.50
N LEU A 158 -3.06 -1.10 -2.82
CA LEU A 158 -1.93 -0.71 -3.64
C LEU A 158 -2.29 0.56 -4.43
N GLU A 159 -1.78 1.70 -4.02
CA GLU A 159 -1.92 2.94 -4.79
C GLU A 159 -0.83 3.02 -5.85
N PHE A 160 -1.22 3.10 -7.12
CA PHE A 160 -0.31 3.24 -8.28
C PHE A 160 1.01 2.48 -8.11
N PRO A 161 0.99 1.14 -7.83
CA PRO A 161 2.18 0.37 -7.50
C PRO A 161 3.23 0.45 -8.61
N ALA A 162 4.47 0.79 -8.24
CA ALA A 162 5.54 1.11 -9.20
C ALA A 162 6.17 -0.14 -9.85
N ILE A 163 5.36 -1.02 -10.44
CA ILE A 163 5.87 -2.25 -11.08
C ILE A 163 6.74 -1.92 -12.30
N VAL A 164 6.56 -0.74 -12.91
CA VAL A 164 7.41 -0.21 -13.98
C VAL A 164 8.90 -0.19 -13.61
N LEU A 165 9.23 -0.13 -12.32
CA LEU A 165 10.63 -0.05 -11.87
C LEU A 165 11.46 -1.26 -12.32
N GLN A 166 10.86 -2.44 -12.54
CA GLN A 166 11.58 -3.60 -13.08
C GLN A 166 11.99 -3.38 -14.54
N ASP A 167 11.07 -2.88 -15.37
CA ASP A 167 11.37 -2.55 -16.77
C ASP A 167 12.39 -1.40 -16.87
N ASP A 168 12.23 -0.37 -16.02
CA ASP A 168 13.16 0.77 -15.96
C ASP A 168 14.57 0.33 -15.51
N SER A 169 14.66 -0.58 -14.54
CA SER A 169 15.92 -1.16 -14.08
C SER A 169 16.56 -2.00 -15.19
N GLU A 170 15.79 -2.88 -15.84
CA GLU A 170 16.29 -3.70 -16.93
C GLU A 170 16.80 -2.83 -18.11
N ALA A 171 16.12 -1.73 -18.41
CA ALA A 171 16.54 -0.79 -19.45
C ALA A 171 17.92 -0.11 -19.17
N ARG A 172 18.38 -0.12 -17.91
CA ARG A 172 19.70 0.39 -17.51
C ARG A 172 20.80 -0.65 -17.57
N ARG A 173 20.47 -1.94 -17.85
CA ARG A 173 21.45 -3.01 -17.99
C ARG A 173 22.41 -2.73 -19.12
N GLN A 174 23.71 -2.85 -18.87
CA GLN A 174 24.78 -2.64 -19.83
C GLN A 174 24.95 -3.85 -20.76
N ALA A 175 25.66 -3.65 -21.87
CA ALA A 175 25.88 -4.71 -22.87
C ALA A 175 26.64 -5.93 -22.31
N ASP A 176 27.42 -5.77 -21.25
CA ASP A 176 28.14 -6.84 -20.56
C ASP A 176 27.28 -7.56 -19.50
N GLY A 177 26.00 -7.18 -19.35
CA GLY A 177 25.05 -7.75 -18.40
C GLY A 177 25.11 -7.12 -17.01
N THR A 178 26.00 -6.15 -16.76
CA THR A 178 26.09 -5.47 -15.45
C THR A 178 25.19 -4.25 -15.39
N PHE A 179 25.07 -3.66 -14.21
CA PHE A 179 24.45 -2.35 -13.99
C PHE A 179 25.51 -1.28 -13.68
N PRO A 180 25.22 0.01 -13.96
CA PRO A 180 26.09 1.10 -13.51
C PRO A 180 26.29 1.07 -12.00
N GLU A 181 27.48 1.45 -11.51
CA GLU A 181 27.78 1.55 -10.06
C GLU A 181 26.72 2.39 -9.31
N THR A 182 26.21 3.41 -9.98
CA THR A 182 25.20 4.31 -9.43
C THR A 182 24.32 4.83 -10.56
N VAL A 183 23.06 5.08 -10.26
CA VAL A 183 22.08 5.68 -11.17
C VAL A 183 21.35 6.83 -10.47
N SER A 184 20.86 7.80 -11.23
CA SER A 184 20.01 8.88 -10.71
C SER A 184 18.55 8.57 -11.05
N ILE A 185 17.73 8.37 -10.04
CA ILE A 185 16.28 8.17 -10.16
C ILE A 185 15.59 9.40 -9.57
N MET A 186 14.78 10.10 -10.37
CA MET A 186 14.10 11.32 -9.97
C MET A 186 15.04 12.36 -9.31
N GLY A 187 16.29 12.44 -9.78
CA GLY A 187 17.31 13.35 -9.23
C GLY A 187 18.06 12.85 -8.00
N VAL A 188 17.73 11.66 -7.50
CA VAL A 188 18.37 11.04 -6.34
C VAL A 188 19.32 9.95 -6.81
N LYS A 189 20.52 9.91 -6.21
CA LYS A 189 21.53 8.90 -6.51
C LYS A 189 21.28 7.66 -5.66
N VAL A 190 21.19 6.49 -6.33
CA VAL A 190 21.12 5.16 -5.71
C VAL A 190 22.27 4.28 -6.22
N SER A 191 22.61 3.22 -5.50
CA SER A 191 23.61 2.26 -5.92
C SER A 191 23.08 1.26 -6.93
N ARG A 192 23.99 0.46 -7.55
CA ARG A 192 23.61 -0.62 -8.46
C ARG A 192 22.68 -1.66 -7.86
N MET A 193 22.73 -1.84 -6.53
CA MET A 193 21.86 -2.76 -5.79
C MET A 193 20.37 -2.50 -6.07
N TYR A 194 19.98 -1.25 -6.31
CA TYR A 194 18.61 -0.89 -6.67
C TYR A 194 18.15 -1.63 -7.93
N ASP A 195 18.98 -1.64 -8.98
CA ASP A 195 18.67 -2.29 -10.25
C ASP A 195 18.87 -3.81 -10.17
N GLU A 196 19.93 -4.28 -9.52
CA GLU A 196 20.23 -5.70 -9.34
C GLU A 196 19.09 -6.41 -8.62
N ASP A 197 18.61 -5.86 -7.52
CA ASP A 197 17.53 -6.45 -6.73
C ASP A 197 16.19 -6.37 -7.47
N ALA A 198 15.89 -5.24 -8.11
CA ALA A 198 14.65 -5.06 -8.87
C ALA A 198 14.51 -6.06 -10.04
N THR A 199 15.63 -6.50 -10.62
CA THR A 199 15.65 -7.41 -11.78
C THR A 199 15.98 -8.86 -11.42
N SER A 200 16.14 -9.17 -10.12
CA SER A 200 16.47 -10.53 -9.66
C SER A 200 15.28 -11.50 -9.70
N PHE A 201 14.07 -11.01 -9.92
CA PHE A 201 12.81 -11.78 -10.01
C PHE A 201 11.81 -11.04 -10.91
N ASP A 202 10.73 -11.71 -11.34
CA ASP A 202 9.56 -11.06 -11.95
C ASP A 202 8.44 -11.00 -10.90
N LEU A 203 7.98 -9.79 -10.56
CA LEU A 203 6.91 -9.61 -9.59
C LEU A 203 5.61 -10.27 -10.08
N TYR A 204 5.29 -10.18 -11.39
CA TYR A 204 4.08 -10.78 -11.93
C TYR A 204 4.04 -12.31 -11.78
N ASP A 205 5.18 -12.99 -11.78
CA ASP A 205 5.25 -14.43 -11.53
C ASP A 205 4.93 -14.78 -10.07
N MET A 206 5.07 -13.82 -9.16
CA MET A 206 4.81 -14.01 -7.74
C MET A 206 3.36 -13.71 -7.34
N LEU A 207 2.71 -12.70 -7.97
CA LEU A 207 1.38 -12.23 -7.60
C LEU A 207 0.31 -13.34 -7.49
N PRO A 208 0.32 -14.42 -8.33
CA PRO A 208 -0.63 -15.53 -8.20
C PRO A 208 -0.54 -16.30 -6.88
N GLN A 209 0.53 -16.15 -6.12
CA GLN A 209 0.72 -16.83 -4.83
C GLN A 209 -0.08 -16.17 -3.70
N TYR A 210 -0.60 -14.94 -3.90
CA TYR A 210 -1.43 -14.27 -2.91
C TYR A 210 -2.92 -14.41 -3.22
N PRO A 211 -3.66 -15.28 -2.52
CA PRO A 211 -5.09 -15.51 -2.76
C PRO A 211 -5.98 -14.47 -2.05
N GLY A 212 -5.42 -13.68 -1.13
CA GLY A 212 -6.14 -12.65 -0.39
C GLY A 212 -6.67 -11.52 -1.28
N PRO A 213 -7.64 -10.74 -0.80
CA PRO A 213 -8.19 -9.63 -1.55
C PRO A 213 -7.17 -8.50 -1.74
N VAL A 214 -7.15 -7.91 -2.94
CA VAL A 214 -6.30 -6.77 -3.31
C VAL A 214 -7.15 -5.67 -3.92
N LEU A 215 -6.98 -4.45 -3.43
CA LEU A 215 -7.52 -3.25 -4.07
C LEU A 215 -6.36 -2.45 -4.69
N ILE A 216 -6.44 -2.20 -5.99
CA ILE A 216 -5.48 -1.37 -6.72
C ILE A 216 -6.17 -0.06 -7.12
N LEU A 217 -5.53 1.09 -6.84
CA LEU A 217 -6.03 2.40 -7.24
C LEU A 217 -4.99 3.08 -8.15
N HIS A 218 -5.43 3.67 -9.27
CA HIS A 218 -4.51 4.27 -10.23
C HIS A 218 -5.13 5.45 -10.98
N GLY A 219 -4.32 6.48 -11.26
CA GLY A 219 -4.72 7.60 -12.11
C GLY A 219 -4.47 7.30 -13.60
N ASP A 220 -5.41 7.61 -14.51
CA ASP A 220 -5.26 7.33 -15.94
C ASP A 220 -4.29 8.30 -16.66
N LYS A 221 -3.80 9.32 -15.96
CA LYS A 221 -2.82 10.31 -16.45
C LYS A 221 -1.49 10.24 -15.66
N ASP A 222 -1.19 9.10 -15.03
CA ASP A 222 0.05 8.93 -14.32
C ASP A 222 1.25 8.93 -15.29
N PRO A 223 2.16 9.95 -15.19
CA PRO A 223 3.32 10.06 -16.06
C PRO A 223 4.52 9.26 -15.56
N ILE A 224 4.47 8.73 -14.33
CA ILE A 224 5.56 8.00 -13.68
C ILE A 224 5.35 6.49 -13.81
N VAL A 225 4.16 6.03 -13.43
CA VAL A 225 3.78 4.62 -13.55
C VAL A 225 2.62 4.51 -14.55
N PRO A 226 2.85 4.05 -15.79
CA PRO A 226 1.77 3.87 -16.74
C PRO A 226 0.70 2.89 -16.24
N LEU A 227 -0.58 3.25 -16.38
CA LEU A 227 -1.75 2.49 -15.90
C LEU A 227 -1.71 0.99 -16.27
N ARG A 228 -1.16 0.65 -17.44
CA ARG A 228 -1.05 -0.75 -17.91
C ARG A 228 -0.40 -1.71 -16.92
N TYR A 229 0.49 -1.21 -16.05
CA TYR A 229 1.15 -2.05 -15.03
C TYR A 229 0.15 -2.46 -13.94
N SER A 230 -0.75 -1.58 -13.53
CA SER A 230 -1.83 -1.90 -12.60
C SER A 230 -2.93 -2.74 -13.24
N GLU A 231 -3.24 -2.51 -14.52
CA GLU A 231 -4.17 -3.38 -15.29
C GLU A 231 -3.64 -4.81 -15.32
N LYS A 232 -2.36 -5.01 -15.71
CA LYS A 232 -1.73 -6.34 -15.70
C LYS A 232 -1.67 -6.94 -14.30
N ALA A 233 -1.39 -6.15 -13.25
CA ALA A 233 -1.39 -6.64 -11.88
C ALA A 233 -2.78 -7.13 -11.43
N ALA A 234 -3.82 -6.37 -11.75
CA ALA A 234 -5.20 -6.74 -11.44
C ALA A 234 -5.65 -8.03 -12.15
N GLU A 235 -5.17 -8.27 -13.38
CA GLU A 235 -5.41 -9.52 -14.12
C GLU A 235 -4.60 -10.69 -13.57
N THR A 236 -3.46 -10.42 -12.90
CA THR A 236 -2.52 -11.45 -12.44
C THR A 236 -2.84 -11.93 -11.02
N PHE A 237 -3.23 -11.04 -10.12
CA PHE A 237 -3.68 -11.44 -8.78
C PHE A 237 -4.96 -12.29 -8.86
N PRO A 238 -5.10 -13.35 -8.07
CA PRO A 238 -6.30 -14.20 -8.06
C PRO A 238 -7.59 -13.46 -7.63
N ASN A 239 -7.45 -12.43 -6.79
CA ASN A 239 -8.59 -11.73 -6.19
C ASN A 239 -8.28 -10.23 -6.08
N ALA A 240 -8.22 -9.52 -7.21
CA ALA A 240 -7.95 -8.10 -7.24
C ALA A 240 -9.09 -7.30 -7.86
N GLN A 241 -9.27 -6.07 -7.36
CA GLN A 241 -10.10 -5.03 -7.94
C GLN A 241 -9.20 -3.85 -8.34
N LEU A 242 -9.45 -3.25 -9.50
CA LEU A 242 -8.78 -2.03 -9.95
C LEU A 242 -9.79 -0.89 -10.05
N ILE A 243 -9.51 0.21 -9.36
CA ILE A 243 -10.23 1.47 -9.51
C ILE A 243 -9.34 2.47 -10.25
N VAL A 244 -9.81 2.93 -11.40
CA VAL A 244 -9.12 3.94 -12.20
C VAL A 244 -9.74 5.32 -11.96
N TYR A 245 -8.91 6.31 -11.59
CA TYR A 245 -9.32 7.69 -11.35
C TYR A 245 -9.05 8.56 -12.58
N PRO A 246 -10.10 8.97 -13.34
CA PRO A 246 -9.93 9.75 -14.55
C PRO A 246 -9.29 11.11 -14.28
N GLY A 247 -8.27 11.47 -15.10
CA GLY A 247 -7.56 12.74 -15.01
C GLY A 247 -6.54 12.84 -13.88
N GLN A 248 -6.40 11.84 -13.02
CA GLN A 248 -5.41 11.82 -11.93
C GLN A 248 -4.05 11.32 -12.43
N GLY A 249 -2.99 11.87 -11.84
CA GLY A 249 -1.60 11.52 -12.10
C GLY A 249 -1.04 10.50 -11.10
N HIS A 250 0.27 10.66 -10.78
CA HIS A 250 0.94 9.85 -9.75
C HIS A 250 0.59 10.38 -8.36
N GLY A 251 -0.55 9.94 -7.86
CA GLY A 251 -1.23 10.42 -6.66
C GLY A 251 -2.60 11.02 -6.98
N PHE A 252 -3.43 11.13 -5.95
CA PHE A 252 -4.80 11.61 -6.08
C PHE A 252 -4.93 12.99 -5.42
N THR A 253 -5.76 13.87 -6.03
CA THR A 253 -5.97 15.24 -5.54
C THR A 253 -7.45 15.58 -5.46
N GLY A 254 -7.80 16.55 -4.62
CA GLY A 254 -9.16 17.06 -4.49
C GLY A 254 -10.18 15.96 -4.13
N THR A 255 -11.29 15.90 -4.85
CA THR A 255 -12.35 14.92 -4.62
C THR A 255 -11.88 13.48 -4.84
N ALA A 256 -10.98 13.24 -5.81
CA ALA A 256 -10.45 11.90 -6.07
C ALA A 256 -9.66 11.34 -4.88
N ALA A 257 -8.91 12.19 -4.16
CA ALA A 257 -8.19 11.76 -2.95
C ALA A 257 -9.16 11.32 -1.84
N GLN A 258 -10.29 12.02 -1.66
CA GLN A 258 -11.30 11.60 -0.69
C GLN A 258 -11.99 10.31 -1.10
N GLN A 259 -12.33 10.16 -2.37
CA GLN A 259 -12.94 8.96 -2.93
C GLN A 259 -12.01 7.74 -2.83
N ALA A 260 -10.70 7.94 -3.02
CA ALA A 260 -9.70 6.89 -2.84
C ALA A 260 -9.69 6.40 -1.38
N LEU A 261 -9.55 7.32 -0.41
CA LEU A 261 -9.58 6.99 1.02
C LEU A 261 -10.90 6.34 1.46
N ASP A 262 -12.05 6.74 0.86
CA ASP A 262 -13.35 6.12 1.14
C ASP A 262 -13.39 4.68 0.60
N ALA A 263 -12.92 4.46 -0.63
CA ALA A 263 -12.89 3.14 -1.26
C ALA A 263 -11.93 2.18 -0.50
N GLU A 264 -10.74 2.66 -0.13
CA GLU A 264 -9.77 1.90 0.66
C GLU A 264 -10.33 1.51 2.02
N THR A 265 -10.95 2.46 2.72
CA THR A 265 -11.55 2.20 4.03
C THR A 265 -12.67 1.16 3.93
N ALA A 266 -13.57 1.30 2.95
CA ALA A 266 -14.66 0.35 2.73
C ALA A 266 -14.12 -1.06 2.41
N PHE A 267 -13.11 -1.15 1.53
CA PHE A 267 -12.47 -2.42 1.18
C PHE A 267 -11.81 -3.10 2.40
N LEU A 268 -11.08 -2.34 3.24
CA LEU A 268 -10.44 -2.88 4.44
C LEU A 268 -11.46 -3.36 5.49
N LEU A 269 -12.57 -2.64 5.67
CA LEU A 269 -13.67 -3.04 6.53
C LEU A 269 -14.32 -4.35 6.05
N GLU A 270 -14.57 -4.47 4.75
CA GLU A 270 -15.10 -5.70 4.15
C GLU A 270 -14.14 -6.88 4.35
N ALA A 271 -12.83 -6.69 4.09
CA ALA A 271 -11.82 -7.72 4.26
C ALA A 271 -11.70 -8.24 5.71
N CYS A 272 -12.03 -7.39 6.70
CA CYS A 272 -12.04 -7.75 8.11
C CYS A 272 -13.37 -8.32 8.62
N GLY A 273 -14.41 -8.36 7.76
CA GLY A 273 -15.76 -8.79 8.15
C GLY A 273 -16.47 -7.81 9.10
N THR A 274 -16.01 -6.55 9.14
CA THR A 274 -16.59 -5.46 9.94
C THR A 274 -17.47 -4.51 9.11
N GLY A 275 -17.55 -4.75 7.80
CA GLY A 275 -18.50 -4.07 6.92
C GLY A 275 -19.92 -4.35 7.36
N ALA A 276 -20.79 -3.33 7.34
CA ALA A 276 -22.19 -3.45 7.75
C ALA A 276 -22.82 -4.66 7.06
N ALA A 277 -23.36 -5.58 7.87
CA ALA A 277 -24.30 -6.56 7.36
C ALA A 277 -25.47 -5.77 6.76
N GLU A 278 -25.76 -5.97 5.46
CA GLU A 278 -26.95 -5.45 4.80
C GLU A 278 -28.24 -5.90 5.49
#